data_136c10d56aeb7994e6815f32b01c6560
#
_entry.id   136c10d56aeb7994e6815f32b01c6560
#
_cell.length_a   1.000
_cell.length_b   1.000
_cell.length_c   1.000
_cell.angle_alpha   90.00
_cell.angle_beta   90.00
_cell.angle_gamma   90.00
#
_symmetry.space_group_name_H-M   'P 1'
#
loop_
_entity.id
_entity.type
_entity.pdbx_description
1 polymer ?
#
loop_
_entity_poly.entity_id
_entity_poly.type
_entity_poly.pdbx_seq_one_letter_code
_entity_poly.pdbx_strand_id
1 'polypeptide(L)'
;MSAKSNKIGVVQLTILTMVNMMGSGIIMLPTKLAEIGTISIVSWLVTAVGSTALAYAFAQCGMFSKKSGGMGGYAEYSFGKAGNFMANYTYGVSLVIANTAIAISAVGYGSEFLGATLSPLSIALWTIFTLWLATVLNFGGARITGNISSFTIWGVIIPVVGISIIGWKWFDSLMYVNSWNPHNVPTFEAIGVSISMTLWAFLGLESACANADAVENPEKNVPIAVLGGTLGAAVIYIVSTNVIAGIVPNLELANSTAPFGLAFAHMFDETIGKVIMGLMVMSCFGSLLGWQFTIAQVFKSSAEEGYFPAFFKKVTSKDAPIVGMVTITALQTLLSLMTISPSLNKQFNVLVDLAVVTNVIPYLLSMAALAVLLKAENVAPQKYKTTVFVAFIGSLYSIYALYAAGEQAMLYGSIVTFIGWTLYGFVSYKFDLKKSQAN
;
A
#
# COMPACT_ATOMS: atom_id res chain seq x y z
N MET A 1 11.53 -41.08 1.91
CA MET A 1 10.80 -39.97 2.52
C MET A 1 11.00 -38.77 1.62
N SER A 2 9.96 -38.36 0.86
CA SER A 2 10.00 -37.19 -0.02
C SER A 2 10.21 -35.97 0.86
N ALA A 3 11.24 -35.16 0.56
CA ALA A 3 11.43 -33.85 1.18
C ALA A 3 10.15 -33.08 0.95
N LYS A 4 9.42 -32.70 2.01
CA LYS A 4 8.30 -31.79 1.92
C LYS A 4 8.78 -30.54 1.20
N SER A 5 8.24 -30.28 0.02
CA SER A 5 8.48 -29.05 -0.72
C SER A 5 8.16 -27.88 0.23
N ASN A 6 9.16 -27.01 0.49
CA ASN A 6 8.99 -25.80 1.31
C ASN A 6 8.24 -24.71 0.55
N LYS A 7 7.44 -25.07 -0.46
CA LYS A 7 6.68 -24.15 -1.29
C LYS A 7 5.37 -23.75 -0.62
N ILE A 8 4.97 -22.50 -0.87
CA ILE A 8 3.76 -21.87 -0.32
C ILE A 8 2.53 -22.43 -1.03
N GLY A 9 1.56 -22.93 -0.28
CA GLY A 9 0.26 -23.38 -0.81
C GLY A 9 -0.71 -22.23 -1.08
N VAL A 10 -1.78 -22.50 -1.85
CA VAL A 10 -2.76 -21.48 -2.28
C VAL A 10 -3.41 -20.77 -1.09
N VAL A 11 -3.81 -21.46 -0.04
CA VAL A 11 -4.46 -20.85 1.14
C VAL A 11 -3.50 -19.91 1.87
N GLN A 12 -2.26 -20.35 2.07
CA GLN A 12 -1.24 -19.54 2.74
C GLN A 12 -0.91 -18.29 1.92
N LEU A 13 -0.82 -18.41 0.59
CA LEU A 13 -0.59 -17.27 -0.29
C LEU A 13 -1.78 -16.30 -0.29
N THR A 14 -3.02 -16.80 -0.26
CA THR A 14 -4.23 -15.98 -0.16
C THR A 14 -4.23 -15.15 1.12
N ILE A 15 -3.94 -15.76 2.25
CA ILE A 15 -3.85 -15.08 3.55
C ILE A 15 -2.72 -14.04 3.51
N LEU A 16 -1.55 -14.40 2.97
CA LEU A 16 -0.42 -13.48 2.85
C LEU A 16 -0.77 -12.25 2.00
N THR A 17 -1.49 -12.45 0.89
CA THR A 17 -1.97 -11.36 0.04
C THR A 17 -2.90 -10.42 0.79
N MET A 18 -3.87 -10.97 1.55
CA MET A 18 -4.76 -10.15 2.40
C MET A 18 -3.98 -9.38 3.45
N VAL A 19 -3.08 -10.04 4.15
CA VAL A 19 -2.29 -9.45 5.24
C VAL A 19 -1.39 -8.31 4.74
N ASN A 20 -0.79 -8.45 3.56
CA ASN A 20 0.04 -7.40 2.97
C ASN A 20 -0.76 -6.11 2.67
N MET A 21 -2.03 -6.24 2.29
CA MET A 21 -2.92 -5.10 2.09
C MET A 21 -3.50 -4.58 3.41
N MET A 22 -3.92 -5.44 4.32
CA MET A 22 -4.63 -5.06 5.55
C MET A 22 -3.77 -4.35 6.59
N GLY A 23 -2.44 -4.43 6.52
CA GLY A 23 -1.53 -4.00 7.58
C GLY A 23 -1.77 -2.59 8.10
N SER A 24 -1.74 -1.60 7.22
CA SER A 24 -1.95 -0.18 7.58
C SER A 24 -3.03 0.49 6.75
N GLY A 25 -3.40 -0.13 5.63
CA GLY A 25 -4.28 0.47 4.64
C GLY A 25 -5.66 0.81 5.19
N ILE A 26 -6.22 -0.05 6.04
CA ILE A 26 -7.60 0.08 6.55
C ILE A 26 -7.71 1.00 7.78
N ILE A 27 -6.62 1.17 8.55
CA ILE A 27 -6.67 1.63 9.93
C ILE A 27 -7.26 3.03 10.09
N MET A 28 -6.92 3.98 9.20
CA MET A 28 -7.42 5.36 9.24
C MET A 28 -8.59 5.61 8.28
N LEU A 29 -8.97 4.64 7.46
CA LEU A 29 -9.97 4.85 6.41
C LEU A 29 -11.37 5.22 6.92
N PRO A 30 -11.89 4.66 8.03
CA PRO A 30 -13.23 5.06 8.48
C PRO A 30 -13.33 6.57 8.73
N THR A 31 -12.30 7.19 9.31
CA THR A 31 -12.23 8.64 9.51
C THR A 31 -12.29 9.39 8.18
N LYS A 32 -11.48 8.97 7.22
CA LYS A 32 -11.40 9.63 5.91
C LYS A 32 -12.67 9.51 5.10
N LEU A 33 -13.28 8.34 5.11
CA LEU A 33 -14.54 8.12 4.41
C LEU A 33 -15.70 8.86 5.07
N ALA A 34 -15.66 9.06 6.39
CA ALA A 34 -16.66 9.85 7.11
C ALA A 34 -16.64 11.33 6.71
N GLU A 35 -15.47 11.89 6.31
CA GLU A 35 -15.41 13.26 5.76
C GLU A 35 -16.27 13.42 4.50
N ILE A 36 -16.42 12.37 3.71
CA ILE A 36 -17.24 12.36 2.48
C ILE A 36 -18.67 11.90 2.76
N GLY A 37 -18.83 11.01 3.72
CA GLY A 37 -20.08 10.36 4.08
C GLY A 37 -20.19 8.92 3.60
N THR A 38 -21.32 8.28 3.92
CA THR A 38 -21.54 6.86 3.59
C THR A 38 -21.72 6.60 2.09
N ILE A 39 -21.90 7.63 1.25
CA ILE A 39 -21.81 7.57 -0.21
C ILE A 39 -20.48 6.95 -0.69
N SER A 40 -19.43 7.01 0.11
CA SER A 40 -18.13 6.38 -0.16
C SER A 40 -18.21 4.85 -0.38
N ILE A 41 -19.33 4.20 -0.03
CA ILE A 41 -19.58 2.79 -0.38
C ILE A 41 -19.52 2.58 -1.90
N VAL A 42 -19.94 3.56 -2.71
CA VAL A 42 -19.86 3.49 -4.18
C VAL A 42 -18.40 3.47 -4.62
N SER A 43 -17.56 4.27 -4.01
CA SER A 43 -16.10 4.28 -4.27
C SER A 43 -15.46 2.94 -3.92
N TRP A 44 -15.90 2.29 -2.85
CA TRP A 44 -15.47 0.94 -2.51
C TRP A 44 -15.80 -0.08 -3.60
N LEU A 45 -17.01 -0.02 -4.17
CA LEU A 45 -17.42 -0.92 -5.26
C LEU A 45 -16.57 -0.69 -6.51
N VAL A 46 -16.35 0.57 -6.89
CA VAL A 46 -15.48 0.94 -8.02
C VAL A 46 -14.04 0.45 -7.78
N THR A 47 -13.51 0.69 -6.58
CA THR A 47 -12.16 0.26 -6.19
C THR A 47 -12.05 -1.27 -6.13
N ALA A 48 -13.04 -1.98 -5.63
CA ALA A 48 -13.03 -3.45 -5.61
C ALA A 48 -12.91 -4.03 -7.03
N VAL A 49 -13.66 -3.48 -8.00
CA VAL A 49 -13.56 -3.89 -9.41
C VAL A 49 -12.18 -3.53 -9.98
N GLY A 50 -11.74 -2.29 -9.81
CA GLY A 50 -10.46 -1.81 -10.35
C GLY A 50 -9.25 -2.53 -9.75
N SER A 51 -9.23 -2.70 -8.43
CA SER A 51 -8.14 -3.41 -7.73
C SER A 51 -8.12 -4.90 -8.05
N THR A 52 -9.29 -5.53 -8.24
CA THR A 52 -9.36 -6.94 -8.69
C THR A 52 -8.83 -7.10 -10.11
N ALA A 53 -9.11 -6.15 -11.01
CA ALA A 53 -8.56 -6.14 -12.35
C ALA A 53 -7.03 -5.96 -12.33
N LEU A 54 -6.51 -5.04 -11.52
CA LEU A 54 -5.07 -4.86 -11.32
C LEU A 54 -4.43 -6.13 -10.72
N ALA A 55 -5.03 -6.71 -9.70
CA ALA A 55 -4.55 -7.93 -9.04
C ALA A 55 -4.43 -9.09 -10.03
N TYR A 56 -5.45 -9.29 -10.88
CA TYR A 56 -5.41 -10.30 -11.94
C TYR A 56 -4.27 -10.02 -12.93
N ALA A 57 -4.14 -8.79 -13.41
CA ALA A 57 -3.12 -8.43 -14.36
C ALA A 57 -1.70 -8.58 -13.78
N PHE A 58 -1.48 -8.18 -12.52
CA PHE A 58 -0.20 -8.40 -11.83
C PHE A 58 0.09 -9.89 -11.61
N ALA A 59 -0.92 -10.69 -11.31
CA ALA A 59 -0.74 -12.14 -11.23
C ALA A 59 -0.24 -12.72 -12.57
N GLN A 60 -0.76 -12.24 -13.70
CA GLN A 60 -0.27 -12.64 -15.02
C GLN A 60 1.16 -12.12 -15.27
N CYS A 61 1.48 -10.88 -14.87
CA CYS A 61 2.85 -10.37 -14.94
C CYS A 61 3.82 -11.27 -14.17
N GLY A 62 3.52 -11.58 -12.92
CA GLY A 62 4.36 -12.41 -12.05
C GLY A 62 4.56 -13.84 -12.57
N MET A 63 3.52 -14.42 -13.21
CA MET A 63 3.61 -15.78 -13.77
C MET A 63 4.43 -15.86 -15.05
N PHE A 64 4.30 -14.89 -15.93
CA PHE A 64 4.90 -14.97 -17.28
C PHE A 64 6.20 -14.20 -17.43
N SER A 65 6.49 -13.21 -16.56
CA SER A 65 7.74 -12.47 -16.65
C SER A 65 8.94 -13.33 -16.29
N LYS A 66 9.92 -13.34 -17.15
CA LYS A 66 11.26 -13.92 -16.90
C LYS A 66 12.27 -12.89 -16.44
N LYS A 67 11.87 -11.60 -16.39
CA LYS A 67 12.74 -10.52 -15.92
C LYS A 67 12.56 -10.34 -14.42
N SER A 68 13.68 -10.17 -13.71
CA SER A 68 13.73 -9.85 -12.29
C SER A 68 13.32 -8.40 -12.02
N GLY A 69 13.13 -8.04 -10.74
CA GLY A 69 12.87 -6.67 -10.33
C GLY A 69 11.39 -6.27 -10.27
N GLY A 70 10.46 -7.24 -10.21
CA GLY A 70 9.04 -6.99 -10.02
C GLY A 70 8.46 -6.06 -11.08
N MET A 71 7.80 -4.96 -10.69
CA MET A 71 7.18 -4.00 -11.61
C MET A 71 8.20 -3.37 -12.59
N GLY A 72 9.44 -3.17 -12.16
CA GLY A 72 10.50 -2.73 -13.06
C GLY A 72 10.78 -3.73 -14.17
N GLY A 73 10.87 -5.03 -13.82
CA GLY A 73 11.02 -6.11 -14.78
C GLY A 73 9.86 -6.21 -15.77
N TYR A 74 8.61 -5.99 -15.30
CA TYR A 74 7.44 -5.97 -16.18
C TYR A 74 7.49 -4.78 -17.15
N ALA A 75 7.74 -3.58 -16.65
CA ALA A 75 7.85 -2.37 -17.47
C ALA A 75 8.94 -2.46 -18.53
N GLU A 76 10.02 -3.20 -18.26
CA GLU A 76 11.14 -3.36 -19.18
C GLU A 76 10.76 -4.02 -20.52
N TYR A 77 9.69 -4.83 -20.57
CA TYR A 77 9.25 -5.46 -21.82
C TYR A 77 8.84 -4.44 -22.90
N SER A 78 8.24 -3.32 -22.53
CA SER A 78 7.82 -2.27 -23.48
C SER A 78 8.73 -1.05 -23.48
N PHE A 79 9.30 -0.70 -22.32
CA PHE A 79 9.98 0.59 -22.14
C PHE A 79 11.49 0.43 -21.90
N GLY A 80 12.02 -0.80 -22.02
CA GLY A 80 13.45 -1.06 -21.83
C GLY A 80 13.96 -0.68 -20.44
N LYS A 81 15.25 -0.38 -20.35
CA LYS A 81 15.90 -0.03 -19.08
C LYS A 81 15.33 1.23 -18.43
N ALA A 82 14.87 2.18 -19.23
CA ALA A 82 14.19 3.38 -18.72
C ALA A 82 12.89 3.04 -17.99
N GLY A 83 12.08 2.14 -18.54
CA GLY A 83 10.86 1.67 -17.89
C GLY A 83 11.13 0.93 -16.58
N ASN A 84 12.15 0.07 -16.55
CA ASN A 84 12.57 -0.62 -15.34
C ASN A 84 12.98 0.39 -14.24
N PHE A 85 13.84 1.34 -14.58
CA PHE A 85 14.27 2.38 -13.64
C PHE A 85 13.08 3.19 -13.12
N MET A 86 12.23 3.72 -14.01
CA MET A 86 11.12 4.59 -13.63
C MET A 86 10.10 3.87 -12.76
N ALA A 87 9.77 2.62 -13.06
CA ALA A 87 8.85 1.84 -12.24
C ALA A 87 9.40 1.59 -10.83
N ASN A 88 10.66 1.16 -10.71
CA ASN A 88 11.28 0.91 -9.40
C ASN A 88 11.56 2.20 -8.62
N TYR A 89 11.92 3.30 -9.30
CA TYR A 89 12.13 4.59 -8.67
C TYR A 89 10.82 5.15 -8.09
N THR A 90 9.76 5.22 -8.89
CA THR A 90 8.47 5.76 -8.42
C THR A 90 7.82 4.86 -7.37
N TYR A 91 7.97 3.54 -7.49
CA TYR A 91 7.54 2.61 -6.45
C TYR A 91 8.31 2.82 -5.15
N GLY A 92 9.64 2.94 -5.24
CA GLY A 92 10.48 3.22 -4.07
C GLY A 92 10.10 4.53 -3.37
N VAL A 93 9.87 5.61 -4.12
CA VAL A 93 9.39 6.89 -3.58
C VAL A 93 8.01 6.75 -2.96
N SER A 94 7.09 6.05 -3.60
CA SER A 94 5.76 5.75 -3.04
C SER A 94 5.86 5.07 -1.68
N LEU A 95 6.71 4.08 -1.53
CA LEU A 95 6.90 3.36 -0.27
C LEU A 95 7.55 4.24 0.82
N VAL A 96 8.48 5.15 0.46
CA VAL A 96 9.02 6.15 1.40
C VAL A 96 7.90 6.99 2.00
N ILE A 97 7.00 7.48 1.14
CA ILE A 97 5.87 8.32 1.53
C ILE A 97 4.85 7.51 2.33
N ALA A 98 4.49 6.32 1.84
CA ALA A 98 3.53 5.42 2.47
C ALA A 98 3.95 5.04 3.90
N ASN A 99 5.21 4.70 4.11
CA ASN A 99 5.71 4.34 5.44
C ASN A 99 5.64 5.53 6.41
N THR A 100 5.81 6.75 5.93
CA THR A 100 5.61 7.95 6.76
C THR A 100 4.14 8.07 7.18
N ALA A 101 3.19 7.82 6.29
CA ALA A 101 1.76 7.80 6.61
C ALA A 101 1.40 6.68 7.61
N ILE A 102 2.01 5.49 7.49
CA ILE A 102 1.85 4.40 8.46
C ILE A 102 2.34 4.82 9.84
N ALA A 103 3.50 5.47 9.92
CA ALA A 103 4.05 5.96 11.18
C ALA A 103 3.14 7.01 11.84
N ILE A 104 2.56 7.92 11.05
CA ILE A 104 1.55 8.90 11.54
C ILE A 104 0.32 8.19 12.10
N SER A 105 -0.16 7.11 11.46
CA SER A 105 -1.28 6.32 11.98
C SER A 105 -0.97 5.71 13.35
N ALA A 106 0.24 5.19 13.54
CA ALA A 106 0.69 4.68 14.83
C ALA A 106 0.71 5.77 15.91
N VAL A 107 1.14 6.98 15.56
CA VAL A 107 1.14 8.15 16.46
C VAL A 107 -0.28 8.57 16.81
N GLY A 108 -1.20 8.59 15.85
CA GLY A 108 -2.61 8.92 16.06
C GLY A 108 -3.28 7.99 17.07
N TYR A 109 -3.23 6.69 16.82
CA TYR A 109 -3.77 5.70 17.75
C TYR A 109 -3.05 5.72 19.10
N GLY A 110 -1.73 5.94 19.13
CA GLY A 110 -0.96 6.04 20.35
C GLY A 110 -1.36 7.26 21.20
N SER A 111 -1.60 8.41 20.57
CA SER A 111 -2.05 9.62 21.29
C SER A 111 -3.42 9.44 21.92
N GLU A 112 -4.37 8.85 21.21
CA GLU A 112 -5.71 8.54 21.75
C GLU A 112 -5.64 7.48 22.87
N PHE A 113 -4.82 6.45 22.68
CA PHE A 113 -4.60 5.43 23.73
C PHE A 113 -4.12 6.04 25.05
N LEU A 114 -3.21 7.01 24.95
CA LEU A 114 -2.65 7.71 26.10
C LEU A 114 -3.51 8.89 26.59
N GLY A 115 -4.58 9.27 25.88
CA GLY A 115 -5.38 10.48 26.15
C GLY A 115 -4.58 11.78 25.98
N ALA A 116 -3.58 11.79 25.08
CA ALA A 116 -2.68 12.91 24.88
C ALA A 116 -3.08 13.75 23.64
N THR A 117 -3.15 15.05 23.81
CA THR A 117 -3.29 16.00 22.70
C THR A 117 -1.91 16.41 22.20
N LEU A 118 -1.65 16.18 20.91
CA LEU A 118 -0.36 16.48 20.30
C LEU A 118 -0.42 17.77 19.46
N SER A 119 0.58 18.62 19.62
CA SER A 119 0.79 19.74 18.68
C SER A 119 1.28 19.23 17.31
N PRO A 120 1.12 19.99 16.22
CA PRO A 120 1.62 19.61 14.90
C PRO A 120 3.10 19.21 14.88
N LEU A 121 3.94 19.94 15.60
CA LEU A 121 5.37 19.62 15.73
C LEU A 121 5.58 18.31 16.52
N SER A 122 4.82 18.10 17.59
CA SER A 122 4.90 16.85 18.37
C SER A 122 4.51 15.64 17.53
N ILE A 123 3.51 15.75 16.67
CA ILE A 123 3.11 14.70 15.73
C ILE A 123 4.31 14.34 14.82
N ALA A 124 4.96 15.36 14.22
CA ALA A 124 6.12 15.12 13.36
C ALA A 124 7.27 14.46 14.13
N LEU A 125 7.60 14.91 15.33
CA LEU A 125 8.67 14.36 16.14
C LEU A 125 8.40 12.90 16.57
N TRP A 126 7.18 12.58 17.00
CA TRP A 126 6.80 11.21 17.33
C TRP A 126 6.78 10.31 16.10
N THR A 127 6.38 10.83 14.93
CA THR A 127 6.46 10.12 13.65
C THR A 127 7.91 9.78 13.31
N ILE A 128 8.81 10.76 13.40
CA ILE A 128 10.25 10.57 13.18
C ILE A 128 10.80 9.52 14.15
N PHE A 129 10.49 9.63 15.44
CA PHE A 129 10.91 8.66 16.44
C PHE A 129 10.46 7.23 16.07
N THR A 130 9.19 7.07 15.67
CA THR A 130 8.62 5.78 15.28
C THR A 130 9.33 5.18 14.05
N LEU A 131 9.64 6.01 13.04
CA LEU A 131 10.40 5.62 11.85
C LEU A 131 11.82 5.15 12.21
N TRP A 132 12.54 5.90 13.03
CA TRP A 132 13.88 5.51 13.46
C TRP A 132 13.88 4.26 14.34
N LEU A 133 12.90 4.11 15.22
CA LEU A 133 12.76 2.90 16.05
C LEU A 133 12.56 1.66 15.18
N ALA A 134 11.65 1.73 14.19
CA ALA A 134 11.44 0.64 13.24
C ALA A 134 12.72 0.33 12.43
N THR A 135 13.44 1.34 12.02
CA THR A 135 14.70 1.20 11.27
C THR A 135 15.78 0.49 12.09
N VAL A 136 15.97 0.89 13.35
CA VAL A 136 16.95 0.27 14.24
C VAL A 136 16.61 -1.20 14.51
N LEU A 137 15.33 -1.52 14.72
CA LEU A 137 14.91 -2.92 14.92
C LEU A 137 15.13 -3.76 13.65
N ASN A 138 15.00 -3.18 12.47
CA ASN A 138 15.28 -3.85 11.20
C ASN A 138 16.77 -4.20 10.98
N PHE A 139 17.70 -3.61 11.73
CA PHE A 139 19.11 -4.03 11.72
C PHE A 139 19.28 -5.49 12.17
N GLY A 140 18.28 -6.06 12.84
CA GLY A 140 18.23 -7.46 13.19
C GLY A 140 18.04 -8.42 12.00
N GLY A 141 17.71 -7.89 10.82
CA GLY A 141 17.52 -8.64 9.56
C GLY A 141 16.13 -9.22 9.39
N ALA A 142 15.90 -9.84 8.24
CA ALA A 142 14.60 -10.33 7.77
C ALA A 142 13.86 -11.24 8.76
N ARG A 143 14.59 -12.10 9.49
CA ARG A 143 13.98 -13.04 10.43
C ARG A 143 13.31 -12.35 11.61
N ILE A 144 13.97 -11.34 12.19
CA ILE A 144 13.42 -10.59 13.33
C ILE A 144 12.24 -9.75 12.87
N THR A 145 12.40 -9.04 11.75
CA THR A 145 11.35 -8.26 11.11
C THR A 145 10.12 -9.11 10.83
N GLY A 146 10.29 -10.27 10.19
CA GLY A 146 9.20 -11.17 9.84
C GLY A 146 8.47 -11.72 11.06
N ASN A 147 9.19 -12.10 12.12
CA ASN A 147 8.58 -12.61 13.36
C ASN A 147 7.72 -11.53 14.05
N ILE A 148 8.24 -10.31 14.17
CA ILE A 148 7.51 -9.20 14.80
C ILE A 148 6.28 -8.85 13.95
N SER A 149 6.44 -8.66 12.64
CA SER A 149 5.33 -8.31 11.74
C SER A 149 4.25 -9.39 11.73
N SER A 150 4.62 -10.69 11.71
CA SER A 150 3.66 -11.80 11.74
C SER A 150 2.87 -11.89 13.04
N PHE A 151 3.44 -11.48 14.16
CA PHE A 151 2.74 -11.43 15.44
C PHE A 151 1.82 -10.20 15.53
N THR A 152 2.33 -9.04 15.16
CA THR A 152 1.62 -7.76 15.34
C THR A 152 0.46 -7.57 14.38
N ILE A 153 0.43 -8.26 13.23
CA ILE A 153 -0.67 -8.18 12.26
C ILE A 153 -2.02 -8.59 12.84
N TRP A 154 -2.04 -9.46 13.85
CA TRP A 154 -3.27 -9.83 14.56
C TRP A 154 -3.92 -8.65 15.25
N GLY A 155 -3.15 -7.62 15.56
CA GLY A 155 -3.65 -6.37 16.14
C GLY A 155 -4.60 -5.59 15.22
N VAL A 156 -4.55 -5.78 13.89
CA VAL A 156 -5.53 -5.23 12.95
C VAL A 156 -6.56 -6.26 12.54
N ILE A 157 -6.16 -7.52 12.33
CA ILE A 157 -7.08 -8.56 11.89
C ILE A 157 -8.23 -8.76 12.89
N ILE A 158 -7.91 -8.87 14.18
CA ILE A 158 -8.91 -9.11 15.21
C ILE A 158 -9.96 -7.99 15.26
N PRO A 159 -9.61 -6.70 15.39
CA PRO A 159 -10.62 -5.65 15.40
C PRO A 159 -11.40 -5.50 14.10
N VAL A 160 -10.73 -5.58 12.95
CA VAL A 160 -11.37 -5.37 11.64
C VAL A 160 -12.35 -6.50 11.30
N VAL A 161 -11.95 -7.75 11.49
CA VAL A 161 -12.84 -8.90 11.31
C VAL A 161 -13.90 -8.94 12.40
N GLY A 162 -13.52 -8.65 13.65
CA GLY A 162 -14.43 -8.60 14.78
C GLY A 162 -15.59 -7.64 14.52
N ILE A 163 -15.31 -6.37 14.20
CA ILE A 163 -16.37 -5.38 13.93
C ILE A 163 -17.22 -5.75 12.72
N SER A 164 -16.61 -6.37 11.70
CA SER A 164 -17.34 -6.84 10.51
C SER A 164 -18.41 -7.90 10.83
N ILE A 165 -18.20 -8.69 11.89
CA ILE A 165 -19.09 -9.77 12.28
C ILE A 165 -20.07 -9.29 13.36
N ILE A 166 -19.57 -8.73 14.47
CA ILE A 166 -20.39 -8.42 15.65
C ILE A 166 -20.98 -7.00 15.62
N GLY A 167 -20.38 -6.06 14.86
CA GLY A 167 -20.76 -4.65 14.86
C GLY A 167 -22.19 -4.38 14.40
N TRP A 168 -22.78 -5.29 13.62
CA TRP A 168 -24.15 -5.19 13.16
C TRP A 168 -25.20 -5.09 14.28
N LYS A 169 -24.88 -5.55 15.49
CA LYS A 169 -25.76 -5.44 16.66
C LYS A 169 -25.94 -3.97 17.11
N TRP A 170 -24.96 -3.13 16.85
CA TRP A 170 -24.96 -1.70 17.20
C TRP A 170 -25.18 -0.79 16.00
N PHE A 171 -25.38 -1.37 14.81
CA PHE A 171 -25.57 -0.64 13.58
C PHE A 171 -26.92 0.09 13.56
N ASP A 172 -26.89 1.43 13.44
CA ASP A 172 -28.06 2.27 13.27
C ASP A 172 -28.19 2.66 11.78
N SER A 173 -29.23 2.11 11.14
CA SER A 173 -29.50 2.36 9.73
C SER A 173 -29.92 3.80 9.46
N LEU A 174 -30.58 4.46 10.40
CA LEU A 174 -31.01 5.86 10.25
C LEU A 174 -29.80 6.80 10.30
N MET A 175 -28.90 6.60 11.24
CA MET A 175 -27.64 7.33 11.34
C MET A 175 -26.79 7.15 10.07
N TYR A 176 -26.69 5.92 9.56
CA TYR A 176 -25.99 5.60 8.33
C TYR A 176 -26.54 6.34 7.10
N VAL A 177 -27.87 6.32 6.91
CA VAL A 177 -28.54 6.99 5.79
C VAL A 177 -28.45 8.51 5.93
N ASN A 178 -28.60 9.06 7.12
CA ASN A 178 -28.47 10.51 7.36
C ASN A 178 -27.06 11.03 7.10
N SER A 179 -26.06 10.18 7.19
CA SER A 179 -24.67 10.48 6.88
C SER A 179 -24.29 10.24 5.41
N TRP A 180 -25.29 10.06 4.51
CA TRP A 180 -25.03 9.68 3.11
C TRP A 180 -24.11 10.67 2.39
N ASN A 181 -24.41 11.94 2.43
CA ASN A 181 -23.61 13.01 1.80
C ASN A 181 -23.73 14.28 2.63
N PRO A 182 -23.02 14.38 3.77
CA PRO A 182 -23.23 15.45 4.75
C PRO A 182 -22.87 16.86 4.23
N HIS A 183 -22.04 16.94 3.20
CA HIS A 183 -21.62 18.21 2.60
C HIS A 183 -22.33 18.55 1.30
N ASN A 184 -23.32 17.74 0.87
CA ASN A 184 -24.04 17.92 -0.40
C ASN A 184 -23.14 18.08 -1.63
N VAL A 185 -22.02 17.37 -1.64
CA VAL A 185 -21.08 17.37 -2.77
C VAL A 185 -21.72 16.62 -3.96
N PRO A 186 -21.50 17.06 -5.22
CA PRO A 186 -21.97 16.31 -6.38
C PRO A 186 -21.51 14.85 -6.33
N THR A 187 -22.40 13.91 -6.60
CA THR A 187 -22.15 12.46 -6.44
C THR A 187 -20.85 12.00 -7.10
N PHE A 188 -20.60 12.45 -8.34
CA PHE A 188 -19.38 12.07 -9.07
C PHE A 188 -18.10 12.58 -8.38
N GLU A 189 -18.14 13.78 -7.85
CA GLU A 189 -17.04 14.39 -7.09
C GLU A 189 -16.81 13.67 -5.75
N ALA A 190 -17.90 13.39 -5.01
CA ALA A 190 -17.82 12.64 -3.76
C ALA A 190 -17.21 11.23 -3.96
N ILE A 191 -17.60 10.52 -5.02
CA ILE A 191 -17.00 9.24 -5.40
C ILE A 191 -15.51 9.43 -5.72
N GLY A 192 -15.17 10.44 -6.55
CA GLY A 192 -13.80 10.73 -6.94
C GLY A 192 -12.88 10.92 -5.74
N VAL A 193 -13.23 11.82 -4.83
CA VAL A 193 -12.40 12.12 -3.64
C VAL A 193 -12.12 10.88 -2.79
N SER A 194 -13.07 9.94 -2.72
CA SER A 194 -12.89 8.70 -1.97
C SER A 194 -12.04 7.63 -2.68
N ILE A 195 -11.83 7.72 -4.00
CA ILE A 195 -11.11 6.69 -4.77
C ILE A 195 -9.65 6.59 -4.36
N SER A 196 -8.97 7.71 -4.15
CA SER A 196 -7.57 7.71 -3.69
C SER A 196 -7.44 6.96 -2.36
N MET A 197 -8.35 7.23 -1.42
CA MET A 197 -8.35 6.61 -0.09
C MET A 197 -8.69 5.12 -0.15
N THR A 198 -9.67 4.72 -0.93
CA THR A 198 -10.02 3.31 -1.07
C THR A 198 -8.94 2.53 -1.83
N LEU A 199 -8.28 3.11 -2.84
CA LEU A 199 -7.12 2.49 -3.49
C LEU A 199 -5.94 2.31 -2.55
N TRP A 200 -5.68 3.28 -1.66
CA TRP A 200 -4.66 3.18 -0.63
C TRP A 200 -4.73 1.85 0.14
N ALA A 201 -5.94 1.40 0.47
CA ALA A 201 -6.14 0.14 1.20
C ALA A 201 -5.73 -1.12 0.41
N PHE A 202 -5.62 -1.03 -0.91
CA PHE A 202 -5.22 -2.14 -1.78
C PHE A 202 -3.76 -2.07 -2.23
N LEU A 203 -3.01 -1.02 -1.87
CA LEU A 203 -1.58 -0.97 -2.14
C LEU A 203 -0.88 -2.14 -1.44
N GLY A 204 -0.02 -2.82 -2.17
CA GLY A 204 0.61 -4.06 -1.73
C GLY A 204 0.07 -5.32 -2.41
N LEU A 205 -1.02 -5.24 -3.21
CA LEU A 205 -1.56 -6.36 -3.99
C LEU A 205 -0.52 -6.94 -4.97
N GLU A 206 0.40 -6.11 -5.46
CA GLU A 206 1.50 -6.48 -6.35
C GLU A 206 2.59 -7.30 -5.66
N SER A 207 2.75 -7.15 -4.34
CA SER A 207 3.83 -7.79 -3.58
C SER A 207 3.74 -9.33 -3.56
N ALA A 208 2.52 -9.85 -3.61
CA ALA A 208 2.28 -11.30 -3.66
C ALA A 208 2.75 -11.93 -4.98
N CYS A 209 2.78 -11.16 -6.07
CA CYS A 209 3.17 -11.65 -7.40
C CYS A 209 4.70 -11.73 -7.56
N ALA A 210 5.46 -10.98 -6.75
CA ALA A 210 6.91 -10.93 -6.83
C ALA A 210 7.60 -12.24 -6.41
N ASN A 211 6.89 -13.13 -5.70
CA ASN A 211 7.41 -14.39 -5.18
C ASN A 211 6.78 -15.63 -5.81
N ALA A 212 6.33 -15.54 -7.05
CA ALA A 212 5.64 -16.64 -7.75
C ALA A 212 6.47 -17.94 -7.78
N ASP A 213 7.79 -17.86 -7.85
CA ASP A 213 8.70 -19.02 -7.88
C ASP A 213 8.69 -19.84 -6.57
N ALA A 214 8.31 -19.23 -5.46
CA ALA A 214 8.20 -19.88 -4.15
C ALA A 214 6.86 -20.61 -3.94
N VAL A 215 5.94 -20.57 -4.93
CA VAL A 215 4.57 -21.10 -4.84
C VAL A 215 4.47 -22.48 -5.49
N GLU A 216 3.65 -23.37 -4.90
CA GLU A 216 3.28 -24.63 -5.52
C GLU A 216 2.36 -24.38 -6.72
N ASN A 217 2.65 -25.00 -7.88
CA ASN A 217 1.88 -24.82 -9.11
C ASN A 217 1.52 -23.34 -9.38
N PRO A 218 2.53 -22.46 -9.58
CA PRO A 218 2.33 -21.00 -9.59
C PRO A 218 1.31 -20.55 -10.64
N GLU A 219 1.27 -21.18 -11.81
CA GLU A 219 0.32 -20.85 -12.88
C GLU A 219 -1.16 -20.94 -12.46
N LYS A 220 -1.47 -21.79 -11.49
CA LYS A 220 -2.82 -21.99 -10.95
C LYS A 220 -3.01 -21.25 -9.64
N ASN A 221 -2.06 -21.40 -8.71
CA ASN A 221 -2.21 -20.97 -7.33
C ASN A 221 -2.01 -19.47 -7.15
N VAL A 222 -1.13 -18.81 -7.94
CA VAL A 222 -0.90 -17.36 -7.84
C VAL A 222 -2.15 -16.58 -8.21
N PRO A 223 -2.81 -16.80 -9.39
CA PRO A 223 -4.04 -16.09 -9.70
C PRO A 223 -5.16 -16.30 -8.68
N ILE A 224 -5.35 -17.55 -8.24
CA ILE A 224 -6.40 -17.87 -7.25
C ILE A 224 -6.13 -17.14 -5.94
N ALA A 225 -4.89 -17.17 -5.46
CA ALA A 225 -4.52 -16.56 -4.19
C ALA A 225 -4.59 -15.02 -4.24
N VAL A 226 -4.09 -14.41 -5.31
CA VAL A 226 -4.09 -12.96 -5.46
C VAL A 226 -5.52 -12.42 -5.63
N LEU A 227 -6.33 -13.08 -6.47
CA LEU A 227 -7.74 -12.70 -6.63
C LEU A 227 -8.55 -12.96 -5.36
N GLY A 228 -8.40 -14.15 -4.76
CA GLY A 228 -9.09 -14.48 -3.52
C GLY A 228 -8.71 -13.57 -2.36
N GLY A 229 -7.43 -13.25 -2.23
CA GLY A 229 -6.92 -12.31 -1.23
C GLY A 229 -7.45 -10.89 -1.44
N THR A 230 -7.43 -10.41 -2.67
CA THR A 230 -7.93 -9.07 -3.01
C THR A 230 -9.45 -8.95 -2.79
N LEU A 231 -10.22 -9.92 -3.24
CA LEU A 231 -11.68 -9.93 -3.02
C LEU A 231 -12.02 -10.11 -1.54
N GLY A 232 -11.31 -10.98 -0.82
CA GLY A 232 -11.49 -11.15 0.62
C GLY A 232 -11.20 -9.86 1.40
N ALA A 233 -10.12 -9.17 1.07
CA ALA A 233 -9.80 -7.87 1.63
C ALA A 233 -10.88 -6.82 1.29
N ALA A 234 -11.36 -6.79 0.03
CA ALA A 234 -12.42 -5.89 -0.40
C ALA A 234 -13.69 -6.05 0.44
N VAL A 235 -14.15 -7.29 0.63
CA VAL A 235 -15.35 -7.58 1.47
C VAL A 235 -15.14 -7.09 2.90
N ILE A 236 -14.01 -7.40 3.51
CA ILE A 236 -13.70 -6.99 4.89
C ILE A 236 -13.62 -5.46 5.00
N TYR A 237 -13.00 -4.77 4.05
CA TYR A 237 -12.91 -3.31 4.04
C TYR A 237 -14.27 -2.65 3.89
N ILE A 238 -15.05 -3.08 2.93
CA ILE A 238 -16.40 -2.56 2.69
C ILE A 238 -17.25 -2.77 3.95
N VAL A 239 -17.28 -3.98 4.49
CA VAL A 239 -18.11 -4.28 5.66
C VAL A 239 -17.65 -3.50 6.87
N SER A 240 -16.37 -3.57 7.24
CA SER A 240 -15.88 -2.93 8.48
C SER A 240 -16.05 -1.42 8.47
N THR A 241 -15.71 -0.74 7.38
CA THR A 241 -15.82 0.73 7.31
C THR A 241 -17.26 1.22 7.33
N ASN A 242 -18.17 0.51 6.63
CA ASN A 242 -19.58 0.89 6.61
C ASN A 242 -20.29 0.52 7.93
N VAL A 243 -19.92 -0.57 8.58
CA VAL A 243 -20.45 -0.90 9.91
C VAL A 243 -20.02 0.16 10.92
N ILE A 244 -18.75 0.61 10.91
CA ILE A 244 -18.30 1.70 11.77
C ILE A 244 -19.12 2.98 11.53
N ALA A 245 -19.39 3.34 10.27
CA ALA A 245 -20.18 4.51 9.92
C ALA A 245 -21.66 4.43 10.40
N GLY A 246 -22.15 3.23 10.66
CA GLY A 246 -23.46 3.02 11.29
C GLY A 246 -23.43 2.92 12.82
N ILE A 247 -22.24 2.92 13.46
CA ILE A 247 -22.07 2.84 14.91
C ILE A 247 -21.68 4.20 15.49
N VAL A 248 -20.80 4.94 14.79
CA VAL A 248 -20.23 6.20 15.29
C VAL A 248 -20.86 7.37 14.53
N PRO A 249 -21.32 8.44 15.24
CA PRO A 249 -21.81 9.64 14.59
C PRO A 249 -20.79 10.22 13.61
N ASN A 250 -21.23 10.63 12.43
CA ASN A 250 -20.37 11.03 11.32
C ASN A 250 -19.34 12.11 11.71
N LEU A 251 -19.77 13.16 12.39
CA LEU A 251 -18.87 14.27 12.79
C LEU A 251 -17.79 13.80 13.78
N GLU A 252 -18.13 12.92 14.69
CA GLU A 252 -17.19 12.33 15.65
C GLU A 252 -16.17 11.43 14.92
N LEU A 253 -16.67 10.58 14.03
CA LEU A 253 -15.85 9.68 13.23
C LEU A 253 -14.87 10.45 12.32
N ALA A 254 -15.34 11.50 11.65
CA ALA A 254 -14.53 12.33 10.74
C ALA A 254 -13.39 13.07 11.46
N ASN A 255 -13.51 13.31 12.74
CA ASN A 255 -12.47 13.96 13.55
C ASN A 255 -11.60 12.98 14.34
N SER A 256 -11.91 11.70 14.33
CA SER A 256 -11.17 10.69 15.09
C SER A 256 -9.77 10.43 14.50
N THR A 257 -8.80 10.24 15.37
CA THR A 257 -7.47 9.72 14.99
C THR A 257 -7.30 8.23 15.31
N ALA A 258 -8.35 7.60 15.88
CA ALA A 258 -8.39 6.19 16.24
C ALA A 258 -9.79 5.55 15.98
N PRO A 259 -10.28 5.53 14.70
CA PRO A 259 -11.68 5.22 14.40
C PRO A 259 -12.13 3.83 14.85
N PHE A 260 -11.30 2.81 14.79
CA PHE A 260 -11.64 1.48 15.29
C PHE A 260 -11.77 1.47 16.82
N GLY A 261 -10.84 2.09 17.53
CA GLY A 261 -10.91 2.21 18.98
C GLY A 261 -12.17 2.95 19.43
N LEU A 262 -12.50 4.04 18.74
CA LEU A 262 -13.71 4.81 18.96
C LEU A 262 -14.98 3.97 18.74
N ALA A 263 -15.04 3.21 17.64
CA ALA A 263 -16.18 2.34 17.35
C ALA A 263 -16.39 1.27 18.43
N PHE A 264 -15.31 0.65 18.90
CA PHE A 264 -15.39 -0.35 19.98
C PHE A 264 -15.76 0.30 21.33
N ALA A 265 -15.35 1.55 21.58
CA ALA A 265 -15.81 2.29 22.75
C ALA A 265 -17.32 2.54 22.72
N HIS A 266 -17.88 2.89 21.56
CA HIS A 266 -19.33 3.01 21.35
C HIS A 266 -20.09 1.66 21.48
N MET A 267 -19.46 0.56 21.07
CA MET A 267 -20.06 -0.78 21.15
C MET A 267 -20.09 -1.33 22.57
N PHE A 268 -19.08 -1.04 23.37
CA PHE A 268 -18.89 -1.62 24.70
C PHE A 268 -18.62 -0.53 25.75
N ASP A 269 -17.36 -0.15 25.89
CA ASP A 269 -16.90 0.87 26.84
C ASP A 269 -15.51 1.42 26.44
N GLU A 270 -15.08 2.49 27.11
CA GLU A 270 -13.79 3.12 26.88
C GLU A 270 -12.60 2.18 27.09
N THR A 271 -12.71 1.21 28.00
CA THR A 271 -11.62 0.26 28.29
C THR A 271 -11.37 -0.64 27.10
N ILE A 272 -12.44 -1.19 26.51
CA ILE A 272 -12.36 -2.00 25.30
C ILE A 272 -11.84 -1.16 24.13
N GLY A 273 -12.34 0.07 23.99
CA GLY A 273 -11.83 1.03 22.99
C GLY A 273 -10.31 1.22 23.09
N LYS A 274 -9.79 1.44 24.30
CA LYS A 274 -8.33 1.56 24.53
C LYS A 274 -7.56 0.28 24.23
N VAL A 275 -8.09 -0.90 24.57
CA VAL A 275 -7.45 -2.18 24.20
C VAL A 275 -7.32 -2.28 22.68
N ILE A 276 -8.37 -1.93 21.93
CA ILE A 276 -8.35 -1.92 20.48
C ILE A 276 -7.33 -0.91 19.93
N MET A 277 -7.27 0.30 20.51
CA MET A 277 -6.25 1.31 20.13
C MET A 277 -4.84 0.76 20.31
N GLY A 278 -4.55 0.09 21.44
CA GLY A 278 -3.26 -0.54 21.69
C GLY A 278 -2.91 -1.63 20.67
N LEU A 279 -3.86 -2.48 20.31
CA LEU A 279 -3.70 -3.49 19.27
C LEU A 279 -3.42 -2.85 17.91
N MET A 280 -4.10 -1.76 17.57
CA MET A 280 -3.87 -1.01 16.33
C MET A 280 -2.49 -0.36 16.30
N VAL A 281 -2.00 0.23 17.39
CA VAL A 281 -0.63 0.76 17.50
C VAL A 281 0.39 -0.33 17.22
N MET A 282 0.24 -1.51 17.85
CA MET A 282 1.12 -2.66 17.62
C MET A 282 1.11 -3.07 16.14
N SER A 283 -0.06 -3.11 15.53
CA SER A 283 -0.19 -3.53 14.12
C SER A 283 0.38 -2.50 13.16
N CYS A 284 0.13 -1.19 13.37
CA CYS A 284 0.76 -0.13 12.58
C CYS A 284 2.29 -0.23 12.65
N PHE A 285 2.83 -0.42 13.85
CA PHE A 285 4.26 -0.53 14.05
C PHE A 285 4.85 -1.77 13.37
N GLY A 286 4.20 -2.92 13.46
CA GLY A 286 4.64 -4.15 12.80
C GLY A 286 4.54 -4.08 11.28
N SER A 287 3.50 -3.42 10.75
CA SER A 287 3.36 -3.12 9.33
C SER A 287 4.47 -2.19 8.85
N LEU A 288 4.73 -1.11 9.59
CA LEU A 288 5.83 -0.19 9.32
C LEU A 288 7.17 -0.92 9.28
N LEU A 289 7.42 -1.79 10.25
CA LEU A 289 8.66 -2.58 10.34
C LEU A 289 8.85 -3.42 9.07
N GLY A 290 7.82 -4.14 8.65
CA GLY A 290 7.84 -4.99 7.45
C GLY A 290 8.06 -4.19 6.16
N TRP A 291 7.30 -3.11 5.99
CA TRP A 291 7.42 -2.27 4.81
C TRP A 291 8.73 -1.47 4.76
N GLN A 292 9.26 -1.05 5.91
CA GLN A 292 10.56 -0.38 5.99
C GLN A 292 11.70 -1.32 5.56
N PHE A 293 11.59 -2.60 5.89
CA PHE A 293 12.51 -3.62 5.39
C PHE A 293 12.35 -3.83 3.88
N THR A 294 11.11 -3.94 3.41
CA THR A 294 10.79 -4.17 2.00
C THR A 294 11.34 -3.07 1.09
N ILE A 295 11.18 -1.80 1.48
CA ILE A 295 11.71 -0.69 0.67
C ILE A 295 13.23 -0.72 0.58
N ALA A 296 13.90 -1.07 1.67
CA ALA A 296 15.35 -1.20 1.66
C ALA A 296 15.84 -2.32 0.72
N GLN A 297 15.07 -3.42 0.61
CA GLN A 297 15.33 -4.49 -0.35
C GLN A 297 15.08 -4.05 -1.80
N VAL A 298 14.04 -3.26 -2.06
CA VAL A 298 13.78 -2.68 -3.40
C VAL A 298 14.95 -1.81 -3.85
N PHE A 299 15.46 -0.96 -2.96
CA PHE A 299 16.62 -0.11 -3.27
C PHE A 299 17.90 -0.93 -3.46
N LYS A 300 18.11 -1.97 -2.64
CA LYS A 300 19.23 -2.90 -2.78
C LYS A 300 19.20 -3.60 -4.14
N SER A 301 18.08 -4.23 -4.51
CA SER A 301 17.98 -4.97 -5.77
C SER A 301 18.13 -4.05 -6.99
N SER A 302 17.55 -2.85 -6.96
CA SER A 302 17.73 -1.85 -8.02
C SER A 302 19.18 -1.38 -8.11
N ALA A 303 19.92 -1.31 -6.99
CA ALA A 303 21.34 -1.01 -7.01
C ALA A 303 22.17 -2.18 -7.54
N GLU A 304 21.82 -3.43 -7.23
CA GLU A 304 22.49 -4.62 -7.77
C GLU A 304 22.40 -4.69 -9.29
N GLU A 305 21.26 -4.28 -9.85
CA GLU A 305 21.06 -4.14 -11.31
C GLU A 305 21.74 -2.89 -11.90
N GLY A 306 22.29 -2.00 -11.07
CA GLY A 306 23.03 -0.82 -11.50
C GLY A 306 22.19 0.45 -11.68
N TYR A 307 20.89 0.41 -11.35
CA TYR A 307 20.00 1.56 -11.46
C TYR A 307 20.16 2.57 -10.33
N PHE A 308 20.42 2.08 -9.11
CA PHE A 308 20.59 2.93 -7.93
C PHE A 308 22.06 3.01 -7.50
N PRO A 309 22.42 3.99 -6.68
CA PRO A 309 23.77 4.14 -6.16
C PRO A 309 24.29 2.89 -5.46
N ALA A 310 25.58 2.55 -5.67
CA ALA A 310 26.18 1.31 -5.21
C ALA A 310 26.18 1.15 -3.67
N PHE A 311 26.06 2.23 -2.91
CA PHE A 311 26.03 2.15 -1.45
C PHE A 311 24.79 1.42 -0.92
N PHE A 312 23.70 1.39 -1.68
CA PHE A 312 22.50 0.61 -1.31
C PHE A 312 22.72 -0.92 -1.33
N LYS A 313 23.76 -1.42 -2.01
CA LYS A 313 24.13 -2.84 -2.01
C LYS A 313 24.72 -3.32 -0.69
N LYS A 314 25.19 -2.39 0.16
CA LYS A 314 25.90 -2.74 1.39
C LYS A 314 24.95 -3.37 2.40
N VAL A 315 25.24 -4.60 2.77
CA VAL A 315 24.51 -5.37 3.77
C VAL A 315 25.38 -5.78 4.93
N THR A 316 24.76 -6.07 6.07
CA THR A 316 25.43 -6.67 7.23
C THR A 316 25.54 -8.19 7.09
N SER A 317 26.20 -8.83 8.08
CA SER A 317 26.24 -10.29 8.21
C SER A 317 24.86 -10.95 8.35
N LYS A 318 23.81 -10.17 8.67
CA LYS A 318 22.41 -10.60 8.75
C LYS A 318 21.60 -10.24 7.49
N ASP A 319 22.29 -9.92 6.40
CA ASP A 319 21.69 -9.47 5.11
C ASP A 319 20.76 -8.25 5.26
N ALA A 320 20.99 -7.39 6.24
CA ALA A 320 20.25 -6.16 6.43
C ALA A 320 20.95 -5.00 5.68
N PRO A 321 20.27 -4.29 4.76
CA PRO A 321 20.83 -3.17 3.99
C PRO A 321 20.81 -1.87 4.82
N ILE A 322 21.63 -1.81 5.87
CA ILE A 322 21.63 -0.72 6.88
C ILE A 322 21.82 0.66 6.26
N VAL A 323 22.76 0.80 5.31
CA VAL A 323 23.01 2.10 4.67
C VAL A 323 21.75 2.57 3.91
N GLY A 324 21.09 1.66 3.20
CA GLY A 324 19.81 1.92 2.55
C GLY A 324 18.73 2.33 3.55
N MET A 325 18.58 1.56 4.63
CA MET A 325 17.59 1.82 5.69
C MET A 325 17.78 3.20 6.30
N VAL A 326 18.99 3.55 6.68
CA VAL A 326 19.32 4.87 7.28
C VAL A 326 19.04 6.00 6.29
N THR A 327 19.44 5.84 5.02
CA THR A 327 19.17 6.84 3.97
C THR A 327 17.68 7.06 3.76
N ILE A 328 16.90 5.98 3.67
CA ILE A 328 15.44 6.04 3.52
C ILE A 328 14.81 6.74 4.71
N THR A 329 15.21 6.40 5.94
CA THR A 329 14.66 7.02 7.14
C THR A 329 15.04 8.50 7.27
N ALA A 330 16.22 8.88 6.81
CA ALA A 330 16.59 10.30 6.71
C ALA A 330 15.69 11.06 5.74
N LEU A 331 15.35 10.48 4.57
CA LEU A 331 14.38 11.06 3.63
C LEU A 331 12.98 11.15 4.25
N GLN A 332 12.54 10.13 4.97
CA GLN A 332 11.26 10.14 5.68
C GLN A 332 11.22 11.18 6.80
N THR A 333 12.36 11.42 7.46
CA THR A 333 12.51 12.50 8.46
C THR A 333 12.28 13.86 7.83
N LEU A 334 12.93 14.13 6.69
CA LEU A 334 12.70 15.37 5.94
C LEU A 334 11.26 15.51 5.50
N LEU A 335 10.67 14.45 4.96
CA LEU A 335 9.27 14.42 4.54
C LEU A 335 8.32 14.72 5.71
N SER A 336 8.55 14.13 6.88
CA SER A 336 7.75 14.37 8.08
C SER A 336 7.80 15.85 8.52
N LEU A 337 8.96 16.50 8.39
CA LEU A 337 9.11 17.93 8.69
C LEU A 337 8.47 18.82 7.63
N MET A 338 8.56 18.46 6.36
CA MET A 338 7.99 19.23 5.24
C MET A 338 6.45 19.15 5.18
N THR A 339 5.85 18.10 5.73
CA THR A 339 4.41 17.85 5.69
C THR A 339 3.69 18.21 6.98
N ILE A 340 4.33 18.94 7.90
CA ILE A 340 3.66 19.43 9.12
C ILE A 340 2.41 20.22 8.75
N SER A 341 1.29 19.78 9.28
CA SER A 341 -0.05 20.31 8.99
C SER A 341 -0.80 20.61 10.29
N PRO A 342 -1.86 21.42 10.26
CA PRO A 342 -2.61 21.80 11.46
C PRO A 342 -3.18 20.63 12.24
N SER A 343 -3.43 19.49 11.58
CA SER A 343 -3.94 18.28 12.23
C SER A 343 -3.26 17.02 11.68
N LEU A 344 -3.25 15.96 12.48
CA LEU A 344 -2.74 14.64 12.11
C LEU A 344 -3.46 14.10 10.86
N ASN A 345 -4.79 14.18 10.83
CA ASN A 345 -5.58 13.70 9.68
C ASN A 345 -5.20 14.42 8.38
N LYS A 346 -4.96 15.73 8.45
CA LYS A 346 -4.56 16.51 7.27
C LYS A 346 -3.18 16.12 6.76
N GLN A 347 -2.23 15.89 7.67
CA GLN A 347 -0.90 15.41 7.31
C GLN A 347 -0.94 14.00 6.70
N PHE A 348 -1.73 13.10 7.30
CA PHE A 348 -1.95 11.75 6.78
C PHE A 348 -2.51 11.77 5.34
N ASN A 349 -3.52 12.60 5.07
CA ASN A 349 -4.16 12.69 3.76
C ASN A 349 -3.20 13.10 2.65
N VAL A 350 -2.43 14.17 2.88
CA VAL A 350 -1.44 14.66 1.91
C VAL A 350 -0.44 13.56 1.55
N LEU A 351 0.00 12.78 2.54
CA LEU A 351 0.92 11.68 2.31
C LEU A 351 0.26 10.52 1.56
N VAL A 352 -0.97 10.16 1.90
CA VAL A 352 -1.70 9.08 1.22
C VAL A 352 -1.95 9.43 -0.25
N ASP A 353 -2.45 10.64 -0.54
CA ASP A 353 -2.70 11.04 -1.92
C ASP A 353 -1.43 11.04 -2.77
N LEU A 354 -0.32 11.55 -2.21
CA LEU A 354 0.97 11.54 -2.90
C LEU A 354 1.54 10.13 -3.07
N ALA A 355 1.37 9.25 -2.06
CA ALA A 355 1.77 7.85 -2.15
C ALA A 355 0.98 7.12 -3.24
N VAL A 356 -0.33 7.34 -3.32
CA VAL A 356 -1.19 6.76 -4.37
C VAL A 356 -0.75 7.22 -5.75
N VAL A 357 -0.55 8.52 -5.97
CA VAL A 357 -0.10 9.05 -7.27
C VAL A 357 1.23 8.42 -7.69
N THR A 358 2.21 8.39 -6.80
CA THR A 358 3.53 7.82 -7.12
C THR A 358 3.51 6.30 -7.30
N ASN A 359 2.59 5.58 -6.64
CA ASN A 359 2.43 4.13 -6.79
C ASN A 359 1.65 3.75 -8.06
N VAL A 360 0.70 4.56 -8.50
CA VAL A 360 -0.07 4.29 -9.72
C VAL A 360 0.80 4.35 -10.97
N ILE A 361 1.89 5.13 -10.97
CA ILE A 361 2.82 5.21 -12.11
C ILE A 361 3.40 3.84 -12.48
N PRO A 362 4.04 3.07 -11.58
CA PRO A 362 4.53 1.75 -11.91
C PRO A 362 3.40 0.77 -12.25
N TYR A 363 2.19 0.95 -11.71
CA TYR A 363 1.03 0.16 -12.10
C TYR A 363 0.70 0.37 -13.58
N LEU A 364 0.58 1.62 -14.02
CA LEU A 364 0.31 1.96 -15.41
C LEU A 364 1.41 1.47 -16.36
N LEU A 365 2.67 1.62 -15.99
CA LEU A 365 3.80 1.10 -16.78
C LEU A 365 3.74 -0.42 -16.93
N SER A 366 3.40 -1.13 -15.84
CA SER A 366 3.26 -2.60 -15.86
C SER A 366 2.08 -3.05 -16.71
N MET A 367 0.92 -2.37 -16.61
CA MET A 367 -0.27 -2.67 -17.40
C MET A 367 -0.02 -2.40 -18.90
N ALA A 368 0.64 -1.30 -19.24
CA ALA A 368 0.99 -0.97 -20.62
C ALA A 368 1.98 -1.97 -21.21
N ALA A 369 2.91 -2.49 -20.42
CA ALA A 369 3.88 -3.49 -20.85
C ALA A 369 3.31 -4.91 -20.96
N LEU A 370 2.19 -5.20 -20.31
CA LEU A 370 1.66 -6.56 -20.21
C LEU A 370 1.36 -7.19 -21.57
N ALA A 371 0.83 -6.43 -22.52
CA ALA A 371 0.53 -6.93 -23.86
C ALA A 371 1.80 -7.43 -24.60
N VAL A 372 2.93 -6.70 -24.44
CA VAL A 372 4.22 -7.08 -25.03
C VAL A 372 4.79 -8.28 -24.28
N LEU A 373 4.73 -8.28 -22.94
CA LEU A 373 5.16 -9.38 -22.09
C LEU A 373 4.48 -10.69 -22.50
N LEU A 374 3.14 -10.69 -22.59
CA LEU A 374 2.37 -11.89 -22.96
C LEU A 374 2.69 -12.41 -24.37
N LYS A 375 2.97 -11.51 -25.32
CA LYS A 375 3.40 -11.89 -26.67
C LYS A 375 4.82 -12.48 -26.67
N ALA A 376 5.74 -11.86 -25.95
CA ALA A 376 7.12 -12.33 -25.84
C ALA A 376 7.21 -13.73 -25.23
N GLU A 377 6.29 -14.06 -24.32
CA GLU A 377 6.23 -15.37 -23.66
C GLU A 377 5.25 -16.35 -24.35
N ASN A 378 4.80 -16.04 -25.56
CA ASN A 378 3.96 -16.89 -26.42
C ASN A 378 2.67 -17.38 -25.73
N VAL A 379 1.99 -16.53 -24.95
CA VAL A 379 0.76 -16.87 -24.24
C VAL A 379 -0.39 -17.12 -25.23
N ALA A 380 -1.21 -18.13 -24.95
CA ALA A 380 -2.31 -18.54 -25.81
C ALA A 380 -3.25 -17.36 -26.15
N PRO A 381 -3.74 -17.26 -27.43
CA PRO A 381 -4.46 -16.09 -27.92
C PRO A 381 -5.72 -15.72 -27.10
N GLN A 382 -6.45 -16.71 -26.58
CA GLN A 382 -7.63 -16.47 -25.76
C GLN A 382 -7.26 -15.84 -24.42
N LYS A 383 -6.24 -16.38 -23.76
CA LYS A 383 -5.74 -15.84 -22.47
C LYS A 383 -5.14 -14.44 -22.66
N TYR A 384 -4.42 -14.22 -23.77
CA TYR A 384 -3.91 -12.91 -24.16
C TYR A 384 -5.03 -11.86 -24.24
N LYS A 385 -6.09 -12.13 -25.01
CA LYS A 385 -7.22 -11.21 -25.19
C LYS A 385 -7.90 -10.86 -23.86
N THR A 386 -8.22 -11.88 -23.07
CA THR A 386 -8.85 -11.68 -21.75
C THR A 386 -7.96 -10.88 -20.82
N THR A 387 -6.66 -11.20 -20.74
CA THR A 387 -5.73 -10.53 -19.85
C THR A 387 -5.51 -9.07 -20.25
N VAL A 388 -5.35 -8.79 -21.55
CA VAL A 388 -5.19 -7.40 -22.02
C VAL A 388 -6.47 -6.58 -21.78
N PHE A 389 -7.65 -7.17 -21.95
CA PHE A 389 -8.90 -6.49 -21.65
C PHE A 389 -9.04 -6.16 -20.16
N VAL A 390 -8.70 -7.09 -19.27
CA VAL A 390 -8.71 -6.86 -17.81
C VAL A 390 -7.67 -5.82 -17.42
N ALA A 391 -6.46 -5.87 -17.99
CA ALA A 391 -5.43 -4.86 -17.77
C ALA A 391 -5.86 -3.46 -18.23
N PHE A 392 -6.64 -3.36 -19.31
CA PHE A 392 -7.22 -2.11 -19.76
C PHE A 392 -8.20 -1.53 -18.73
N ILE A 393 -9.06 -2.36 -18.14
CA ILE A 393 -9.95 -1.94 -17.03
C ILE A 393 -9.11 -1.43 -15.85
N GLY A 394 -8.08 -2.17 -15.44
CA GLY A 394 -7.16 -1.75 -14.38
C GLY A 394 -6.44 -0.43 -14.69
N SER A 395 -6.08 -0.20 -15.96
CA SER A 395 -5.47 1.06 -16.41
C SER A 395 -6.45 2.23 -16.34
N LEU A 396 -7.70 2.05 -16.79
CA LEU A 396 -8.72 3.08 -16.68
C LEU A 396 -9.00 3.44 -15.22
N TYR A 397 -9.10 2.45 -14.35
CA TYR A 397 -9.23 2.67 -12.91
C TYR A 397 -8.03 3.43 -12.35
N SER A 398 -6.81 3.07 -12.72
CA SER A 398 -5.58 3.74 -12.29
C SER A 398 -5.52 5.20 -12.73
N ILE A 399 -5.93 5.50 -13.98
CA ILE A 399 -6.03 6.87 -14.49
C ILE A 399 -7.09 7.66 -13.71
N TYR A 400 -8.24 7.03 -13.41
CA TYR A 400 -9.26 7.67 -12.59
C TYR A 400 -8.77 7.96 -11.18
N ALA A 401 -7.99 7.06 -10.57
CA ALA A 401 -7.38 7.29 -9.27
C ALA A 401 -6.36 8.45 -9.26
N LEU A 402 -5.60 8.63 -10.35
CA LEU A 402 -4.73 9.79 -10.53
C LEU A 402 -5.53 11.10 -10.55
N TYR A 403 -6.61 11.13 -11.34
CA TYR A 403 -7.50 12.29 -11.40
C TYR A 403 -8.11 12.60 -10.02
N ALA A 404 -8.53 11.56 -9.31
CA ALA A 404 -9.18 11.65 -8.01
C ALA A 404 -8.26 12.11 -6.86
N ALA A 405 -6.94 11.89 -6.98
CA ALA A 405 -5.97 12.32 -5.98
C ALA A 405 -5.82 13.86 -5.86
N GLY A 406 -6.35 14.60 -6.84
CA GLY A 406 -6.39 16.05 -6.83
C GLY A 406 -5.13 16.73 -7.36
N GLU A 407 -5.24 18.03 -7.63
CA GLU A 407 -4.22 18.82 -8.33
C GLU A 407 -2.88 18.86 -7.59
N GLN A 408 -2.91 19.03 -6.27
CA GLN A 408 -1.69 19.13 -5.46
C GLN A 408 -0.87 17.85 -5.47
N ALA A 409 -1.53 16.70 -5.28
CA ALA A 409 -0.86 15.40 -5.32
C ALA A 409 -0.32 15.09 -6.73
N MET A 410 -1.07 15.44 -7.78
CA MET A 410 -0.65 15.32 -9.17
C MET A 410 0.56 16.20 -9.48
N LEU A 411 0.59 17.44 -9.00
CA LEU A 411 1.74 18.34 -9.17
C LEU A 411 3.00 17.75 -8.54
N TYR A 412 2.93 17.34 -7.27
CA TYR A 412 4.07 16.76 -6.57
C TYR A 412 4.49 15.41 -7.17
N GLY A 413 3.54 14.56 -7.57
CA GLY A 413 3.82 13.31 -8.27
C GLY A 413 4.50 13.53 -9.62
N SER A 414 4.12 14.59 -10.34
CA SER A 414 4.78 15.00 -11.59
C SER A 414 6.22 15.44 -11.33
N ILE A 415 6.47 16.25 -10.30
CA ILE A 415 7.82 16.68 -9.91
C ILE A 415 8.69 15.46 -9.59
N VAL A 416 8.16 14.52 -8.77
CA VAL A 416 8.86 13.25 -8.47
C VAL A 416 9.21 12.51 -9.76
N THR A 417 8.27 12.39 -10.69
CA THR A 417 8.47 11.70 -11.98
C THR A 417 9.54 12.36 -12.82
N PHE A 418 9.53 13.68 -12.96
CA PHE A 418 10.55 14.40 -13.73
C PHE A 418 11.93 14.37 -13.05
N ILE A 419 12.01 14.38 -11.73
CA ILE A 419 13.26 14.10 -11.01
C ILE A 419 13.76 12.70 -11.37
N GLY A 420 12.89 11.70 -11.42
CA GLY A 420 13.24 10.34 -11.83
C GLY A 420 13.83 10.28 -13.23
N TRP A 421 13.23 10.95 -14.22
CA TRP A 421 13.77 11.04 -15.56
C TRP A 421 15.15 11.72 -15.60
N THR A 422 15.33 12.78 -14.83
CA THR A 422 16.62 13.47 -14.70
C THR A 422 17.68 12.53 -14.10
N LEU A 423 17.33 11.81 -13.03
CA LEU A 423 18.23 10.83 -12.40
C LEU A 423 18.56 9.68 -13.35
N TYR A 424 17.60 9.21 -14.15
CA TYR A 424 17.84 8.19 -15.16
C TYR A 424 18.88 8.66 -16.18
N GLY A 425 18.86 9.93 -16.57
CA GLY A 425 19.87 10.51 -17.48
C GLY A 425 21.30 10.30 -16.99
N PHE A 426 21.55 10.37 -15.67
CA PHE A 426 22.88 10.10 -15.09
C PHE A 426 23.24 8.62 -15.03
N VAL A 427 22.27 7.72 -15.14
CA VAL A 427 22.47 6.27 -15.05
C VAL A 427 22.48 5.60 -16.41
N SER A 428 21.77 6.16 -17.40
CA SER A 428 21.52 5.58 -18.72
C SER A 428 22.81 5.25 -19.50
N TYR A 429 23.86 6.05 -19.33
CA TYR A 429 25.15 5.80 -20.00
C TYR A 429 25.73 4.40 -19.72
N LYS A 430 25.43 3.81 -18.55
CA LYS A 430 25.87 2.47 -18.19
C LYS A 430 25.26 1.38 -19.08
N PHE A 431 24.09 1.65 -19.63
CA PHE A 431 23.33 0.70 -20.44
C PHE A 431 23.46 0.99 -21.94
N ASP A 432 23.41 2.27 -22.32
CA ASP A 432 23.33 2.69 -23.72
C ASP A 432 24.73 2.75 -24.40
N LEU A 433 25.75 3.23 -23.68
CA LEU A 433 27.11 3.28 -24.25
C LEU A 433 27.73 1.89 -24.40
N LYS A 434 27.41 0.92 -23.55
CA LYS A 434 27.89 -0.46 -23.74
C LYS A 434 27.29 -1.14 -24.97
N LYS A 435 26.08 -0.76 -25.39
CA LYS A 435 25.48 -1.22 -26.65
C LYS A 435 26.18 -0.63 -27.87
N SER A 436 26.58 0.65 -27.83
CA SER A 436 27.27 1.34 -28.91
C SER A 436 28.70 0.84 -29.12
N GLN A 437 29.34 0.28 -28.10
CA GLN A 437 30.70 -0.28 -28.19
C GLN A 437 30.71 -1.78 -28.56
N ALA A 438 29.55 -2.43 -28.57
CA ALA A 438 29.39 -3.85 -28.92
C ALA A 438 28.88 -4.07 -30.38
N ASN A 439 28.50 -2.98 -31.06
CA ASN A 439 28.19 -2.93 -32.51
C ASN A 439 29.31 -2.22 -33.25
#